data_5db085af5c67b1ea69d1f24befb473bd
#
_entry.id   5db085af5c67b1ea69d1f24befb473bd
#
_cell.length_a   1.000
_cell.length_b   1.000
_cell.length_c   1.000
_cell.angle_alpha   90.00
_cell.angle_beta   90.00
_cell.angle_gamma   90.00
#
_symmetry.space_group_name_H-M   'P 1'
#
loop_
_entity.id
_entity.type
_entity.pdbx_description
1 polymer ?
#
loop_
_entity_poly.entity_id
_entity_poly.type
_entity_poly.pdbx_seq_one_letter_code
_entity_poly.pdbx_strand_id
1 'polypeptide(L)'
;MKKKRVFSFLLTLMLAFNIGFSFQDSTNADAASKKYVIKINKQMNCVTIYEKKSSGKLKPVKAMVCSAGNATPIGTFPLGEKMRWHTLNGPCYGQYCTRITRGFLFHSVWYYRRTPSSLAVKEYNKLGTTASHGCVRLMVADAKWIYDNVPSGSSVIIYNSSNPGPLGKPKAVKISGSTGWDPSDVWSSGNPWNSKKPSIKGAKSKTVAYGSKYKVKKGIKAVNTVGKDSTYLLSTSIKLNGKIVRKVNTSNPGVYKVTYSITDEAGKAVSKTVKIKVKAKRATPKISKVKNIYIKSKSQMTKKTVLKNVVITQKGIKLDAKYVKVTFKKLKKNVYRVTYIAKRESYEAKKTAKVYIDKKVPVILGIKNGAQYEAEADAVINDDYCGGFISGVSDNYTKLKVSDVNIKIKSTDIEGRYEVVYTVKDEAGNQAKYTIYIVKKAGTASGGAIS
;
A
#
# COMPACT_ATOMS: atom_id res chain seq x y z
N MET A 1 -22.89 -18.04 -11.60
CA MET A 1 -21.51 -18.47 -11.89
C MET A 1 -20.73 -17.31 -12.46
N LYS A 2 -19.97 -16.56 -11.67
CA LYS A 2 -18.98 -15.57 -12.14
C LYS A 2 -17.77 -15.64 -11.20
N LYS A 3 -16.72 -16.33 -11.64
CA LYS A 3 -15.42 -16.42 -10.95
C LYS A 3 -14.72 -15.08 -11.08
N LYS A 4 -14.42 -14.45 -9.96
CA LYS A 4 -13.69 -13.19 -9.86
C LYS A 4 -12.20 -13.44 -10.13
N ARG A 5 -11.68 -12.82 -11.19
CA ARG A 5 -10.27 -12.60 -11.45
C ARG A 5 -9.77 -11.51 -10.50
N VAL A 6 -9.02 -11.88 -9.48
CA VAL A 6 -8.21 -10.98 -8.65
C VAL A 6 -6.89 -11.68 -8.37
N PHE A 7 -6.03 -11.69 -9.38
CA PHE A 7 -4.62 -12.04 -9.21
C PHE A 7 -3.85 -11.50 -10.41
N SER A 8 -3.49 -10.23 -10.41
CA SER A 8 -2.42 -9.74 -11.26
C SER A 8 -2.19 -8.23 -11.07
N PHE A 9 -1.58 -7.80 -9.97
CA PHE A 9 -1.15 -6.40 -9.88
C PHE A 9 0.19 -6.19 -9.18
N LEU A 10 0.98 -7.23 -8.98
CA LEU A 10 2.32 -7.10 -8.37
C LEU A 10 3.45 -7.79 -9.16
N LEU A 11 3.13 -8.42 -10.29
CA LEU A 11 4.13 -8.97 -11.19
C LEU A 11 4.36 -8.09 -12.43
N THR A 12 3.50 -7.11 -12.66
CA THR A 12 3.50 -6.29 -13.89
C THR A 12 4.45 -5.08 -13.85
N LEU A 13 5.12 -4.80 -12.73
CA LEU A 13 6.08 -3.69 -12.69
C LEU A 13 7.50 -4.08 -13.11
N MET A 14 7.76 -5.34 -13.46
CA MET A 14 9.04 -5.80 -14.02
C MET A 14 8.95 -6.36 -15.44
N LEU A 15 7.77 -6.46 -16.05
CA LEU A 15 7.58 -7.02 -17.41
C LEU A 15 6.99 -6.06 -18.43
N ALA A 16 6.71 -4.82 -18.08
CA ALA A 16 6.18 -3.84 -19.01
C ALA A 16 7.28 -3.00 -19.69
N PHE A 17 8.31 -3.66 -20.27
CA PHE A 17 9.30 -2.98 -21.10
C PHE A 17 9.67 -3.78 -22.37
N ASN A 18 8.69 -4.46 -22.95
CA ASN A 18 8.87 -4.99 -24.30
C ASN A 18 7.51 -5.10 -24.94
N ILE A 19 7.09 -4.08 -25.67
CA ILE A 19 6.27 -4.11 -26.88
C ILE A 19 6.09 -2.64 -27.33
N GLY A 20 6.50 -2.39 -28.56
CA GLY A 20 6.12 -1.19 -29.30
C GLY A 20 7.29 -0.32 -29.76
N PHE A 21 8.05 -0.78 -30.75
CA PHE A 21 8.83 0.12 -31.60
C PHE A 21 8.20 0.14 -32.98
N SER A 22 7.34 1.12 -33.21
CA SER A 22 7.07 1.65 -34.54
C SER A 22 8.18 2.64 -34.89
N PHE A 23 8.69 2.54 -36.08
CA PHE A 23 9.69 3.43 -36.68
C PHE A 23 9.19 4.88 -36.65
N GLN A 24 9.92 5.75 -35.97
CA GLN A 24 9.79 7.19 -36.15
C GLN A 24 11.13 7.89 -35.89
N ASP A 25 11.61 8.50 -36.91
CA ASP A 25 12.56 9.61 -37.10
C ASP A 25 13.85 9.73 -36.26
N SER A 26 14.92 9.96 -37.03
CA SER A 26 16.32 10.16 -36.65
C SER A 26 16.61 11.29 -35.65
N THR A 27 15.62 12.06 -35.24
CA THR A 27 15.76 13.13 -34.22
C THR A 27 15.64 12.65 -32.79
N ASN A 28 15.07 11.42 -32.56
CA ASN A 28 14.93 10.84 -31.21
C ASN A 28 16.15 10.04 -30.74
N ALA A 29 17.07 9.66 -31.62
CA ALA A 29 18.27 8.92 -31.27
C ALA A 29 19.25 9.74 -30.42
N ASP A 30 19.33 11.05 -30.65
CA ASP A 30 20.21 11.95 -29.90
C ASP A 30 19.74 12.25 -28.46
N ALA A 31 18.43 12.28 -28.24
CA ALA A 31 17.86 12.47 -26.89
C ALA A 31 18.01 11.19 -26.03
N ALA A 32 17.92 9.99 -26.64
CA ALA A 32 18.16 8.72 -25.96
C ALA A 32 19.64 8.52 -25.60
N SER A 33 20.59 9.09 -26.35
CA SER A 33 22.03 8.98 -26.15
C SER A 33 22.56 9.57 -24.84
N LYS A 34 21.77 10.41 -24.17
CA LYS A 34 22.16 11.10 -22.94
C LYS A 34 21.53 10.57 -21.66
N LYS A 35 20.78 9.47 -21.72
CA LYS A 35 20.04 8.93 -20.57
C LYS A 35 20.92 8.35 -19.47
N TYR A 36 22.04 7.73 -19.84
CA TYR A 36 22.92 7.04 -18.89
C TYR A 36 24.34 7.62 -18.90
N VAL A 37 24.97 7.57 -17.72
CA VAL A 37 26.39 7.77 -17.49
C VAL A 37 26.94 6.52 -16.81
N ILE A 38 28.02 5.97 -17.34
CA ILE A 38 28.72 4.81 -16.77
C ILE A 38 29.95 5.32 -16.00
N LYS A 39 30.11 4.94 -14.74
CA LYS A 39 31.31 5.20 -13.97
C LYS A 39 32.00 3.89 -13.61
N ILE A 40 33.27 3.75 -13.97
CA ILE A 40 34.08 2.59 -13.71
C ILE A 40 35.12 2.96 -12.65
N ASN A 41 34.97 2.42 -11.45
CA ASN A 41 36.01 2.46 -10.43
C ASN A 41 36.98 1.30 -10.67
N LYS A 42 38.08 1.59 -11.31
CA LYS A 42 39.08 0.63 -11.70
C LYS A 42 39.77 -0.02 -10.49
N GLN A 43 40.08 0.77 -9.45
CA GLN A 43 40.71 0.29 -8.22
C GLN A 43 39.82 -0.72 -7.48
N MET A 44 38.53 -0.47 -7.41
CA MET A 44 37.57 -1.35 -6.75
C MET A 44 36.98 -2.43 -7.66
N ASN A 45 37.31 -2.41 -8.96
CA ASN A 45 36.68 -3.31 -9.96
C ASN A 45 35.16 -3.31 -9.89
N CYS A 46 34.58 -2.11 -9.93
CA CYS A 46 33.13 -1.87 -9.82
C CYS A 46 32.65 -0.86 -10.86
N VAL A 47 31.58 -1.18 -11.56
CA VAL A 47 30.88 -0.28 -12.48
C VAL A 47 29.61 0.20 -11.81
N THR A 48 29.34 1.51 -11.87
CA THR A 48 28.06 2.09 -11.45
C THR A 48 27.40 2.79 -12.63
N ILE A 49 26.17 2.42 -12.92
CA ILE A 49 25.32 3.06 -13.91
C ILE A 49 24.50 4.15 -13.23
N TYR A 50 24.50 5.34 -13.81
CA TYR A 50 23.70 6.46 -13.38
C TYR A 50 22.70 6.83 -14.47
N GLU A 51 21.46 7.04 -14.07
CA GLU A 51 20.42 7.65 -14.91
C GLU A 51 20.47 9.17 -14.77
N LYS A 52 20.60 9.88 -15.88
CA LYS A 52 20.51 11.35 -15.91
C LYS A 52 19.05 11.76 -15.90
N LYS A 53 18.66 12.50 -14.87
CA LYS A 53 17.32 13.07 -14.76
C LYS A 53 17.19 14.34 -15.61
N SER A 54 15.95 14.77 -15.88
CA SER A 54 15.68 16.01 -16.61
C SER A 54 16.37 17.23 -16.00
N SER A 55 16.53 17.25 -14.67
CA SER A 55 17.28 18.27 -13.93
C SER A 55 18.82 18.18 -14.11
N GLY A 56 19.35 17.26 -14.92
CA GLY A 56 20.78 16.99 -15.06
C GLY A 56 21.38 16.15 -13.92
N LYS A 57 20.69 15.97 -12.81
CA LYS A 57 21.16 15.20 -11.65
C LYS A 57 21.34 13.71 -12.00
N LEU A 58 22.46 13.14 -11.60
CA LEU A 58 22.76 11.71 -11.76
C LEU A 58 22.19 10.90 -10.60
N LYS A 59 21.30 9.92 -10.90
CA LYS A 59 20.76 8.97 -9.95
C LYS A 59 21.41 7.60 -10.17
N PRO A 60 22.11 7.00 -9.20
CA PRO A 60 22.66 5.66 -9.33
C PRO A 60 21.51 4.65 -9.43
N VAL A 61 21.56 3.76 -10.44
CA VAL A 61 20.48 2.80 -10.72
C VAL A 61 20.94 1.36 -10.72
N LYS A 62 22.23 1.08 -11.02
CA LYS A 62 22.78 -0.29 -11.05
C LYS A 62 24.26 -0.27 -10.72
N ALA A 63 24.70 -1.23 -9.91
CA ALA A 63 26.11 -1.54 -9.71
C ALA A 63 26.42 -2.92 -10.30
N MET A 64 27.61 -3.07 -10.88
CA MET A 64 28.08 -4.30 -11.49
C MET A 64 29.48 -4.60 -11.00
N VAL A 65 29.75 -5.86 -10.66
CA VAL A 65 31.12 -6.29 -10.42
C VAL A 65 31.84 -6.48 -11.75
N CYS A 66 33.06 -6.01 -11.85
CA CYS A 66 33.84 -6.17 -13.07
C CYS A 66 35.29 -6.64 -12.77
N SER A 67 36.04 -6.92 -13.80
CA SER A 67 37.50 -7.00 -13.77
C SER A 67 38.07 -6.05 -14.78
N ALA A 68 38.64 -4.97 -14.31
CA ALA A 68 39.48 -4.06 -15.09
C ALA A 68 40.94 -4.59 -15.17
N GLY A 69 41.75 -3.89 -15.91
CA GLY A 69 43.20 -4.17 -16.03
C GLY A 69 44.06 -2.98 -15.65
N ASN A 70 45.34 -3.22 -15.49
CA ASN A 70 46.31 -2.15 -15.23
C ASN A 70 46.36 -1.13 -16.37
N ALA A 71 46.24 -1.59 -17.63
CA ALA A 71 46.21 -0.73 -18.79
C ALA A 71 44.84 -0.07 -19.07
N THR A 72 43.77 -0.36 -18.27
CA THR A 72 42.49 0.33 -18.41
C THR A 72 42.70 1.85 -18.20
N PRO A 73 42.44 2.71 -19.22
CA PRO A 73 42.76 4.12 -19.15
C PRO A 73 41.83 4.87 -18.15
N ILE A 74 42.38 5.86 -17.47
CA ILE A 74 41.58 6.82 -16.67
C ILE A 74 41.16 7.94 -17.60
N GLY A 75 39.93 8.45 -17.41
CA GLY A 75 39.39 9.56 -18.20
C GLY A 75 37.92 9.40 -18.51
N THR A 76 37.43 10.27 -19.39
CA THR A 76 36.03 10.27 -19.88
C THR A 76 36.02 9.97 -21.37
N PHE A 77 35.22 9.00 -21.75
CA PHE A 77 35.18 8.49 -23.12
C PHE A 77 33.71 8.37 -23.57
N PRO A 78 33.42 8.63 -24.86
CA PRO A 78 32.11 8.30 -25.43
C PRO A 78 32.03 6.79 -25.67
N LEU A 79 30.91 6.16 -25.26
CA LEU A 79 30.64 4.76 -25.56
C LEU A 79 30.53 4.56 -27.08
N GLY A 80 31.21 3.58 -27.63
CA GLY A 80 31.29 3.35 -29.06
C GLY A 80 30.38 2.22 -29.57
N GLU A 81 30.87 1.54 -30.58
CA GLU A 81 30.18 0.45 -31.30
C GLU A 81 29.87 -0.76 -30.42
N LYS A 82 28.89 -1.53 -30.83
CA LYS A 82 28.39 -2.72 -30.16
C LYS A 82 28.54 -3.96 -31.03
N MET A 83 29.11 -5.00 -30.48
CA MET A 83 29.36 -6.26 -31.19
C MET A 83 28.82 -7.43 -30.37
N ARG A 84 27.97 -8.26 -30.97
CA ARG A 84 27.38 -9.40 -30.24
C ARG A 84 28.45 -10.40 -29.78
N TRP A 85 29.43 -10.68 -30.66
CA TRP A 85 30.66 -11.41 -30.40
C TRP A 85 31.83 -10.66 -30.97
N HIS A 86 32.94 -10.62 -30.28
CA HIS A 86 34.18 -10.01 -30.74
C HIS A 86 35.36 -10.88 -30.39
N THR A 87 36.34 -11.00 -31.32
CA THR A 87 37.63 -11.62 -31.08
C THR A 87 38.46 -10.69 -30.20
N LEU A 88 38.97 -11.21 -29.11
CA LEU A 88 39.84 -10.50 -28.17
C LEU A 88 41.32 -10.84 -28.41
N ASN A 89 42.22 -10.18 -27.69
CA ASN A 89 43.63 -10.50 -27.75
C ASN A 89 43.86 -11.96 -27.31
N GLY A 90 44.51 -12.73 -28.16
CA GLY A 90 44.62 -14.20 -28.06
C GLY A 90 43.42 -14.89 -28.76
N PRO A 91 43.44 -16.23 -28.88
CA PRO A 91 42.36 -16.97 -29.53
C PRO A 91 41.17 -17.13 -28.58
N CYS A 92 40.53 -16.03 -28.21
CA CYS A 92 39.41 -16.00 -27.29
C CYS A 92 38.36 -14.94 -27.72
N TYR A 93 37.15 -15.07 -27.19
CA TYR A 93 35.98 -14.30 -27.65
C TYR A 93 35.20 -13.71 -26.48
N GLY A 94 34.67 -12.49 -26.68
CA GLY A 94 33.73 -11.84 -25.74
C GLY A 94 32.32 -11.77 -26.30
N GLN A 95 31.33 -11.87 -25.44
CA GLN A 95 29.93 -11.61 -25.79
C GLN A 95 29.54 -10.18 -25.38
N TYR A 96 28.56 -9.62 -26.10
CA TYR A 96 27.97 -8.30 -25.82
C TYR A 96 29.05 -7.24 -25.59
N CYS A 97 29.99 -7.20 -26.52
CA CYS A 97 31.09 -6.25 -26.50
C CYS A 97 30.59 -4.84 -26.84
N THR A 98 31.00 -3.86 -26.04
CA THR A 98 30.74 -2.45 -26.31
C THR A 98 32.02 -1.65 -26.16
N ARG A 99 32.42 -0.89 -27.18
CA ARG A 99 33.67 -0.15 -27.19
C ARG A 99 33.65 1.01 -26.18
N ILE A 100 34.68 1.12 -25.38
CA ILE A 100 34.92 2.25 -24.48
C ILE A 100 35.76 3.30 -25.19
N THR A 101 36.96 2.89 -25.63
CA THR A 101 37.91 3.71 -26.39
C THR A 101 38.98 2.83 -27.02
N ARG A 102 39.47 3.18 -28.20
CA ARG A 102 40.53 2.39 -28.91
C ARG A 102 40.25 0.88 -28.88
N GLY A 103 41.16 0.08 -28.33
CA GLY A 103 40.99 -1.37 -28.15
C GLY A 103 40.31 -1.81 -26.85
N PHE A 104 39.85 -0.88 -25.99
CA PHE A 104 39.26 -1.19 -24.69
C PHE A 104 37.75 -1.35 -24.81
N LEU A 105 37.23 -2.45 -24.29
CA LEU A 105 35.82 -2.84 -24.39
C LEU A 105 35.22 -3.17 -23.03
N PHE A 106 33.91 -2.94 -22.88
CA PHE A 106 33.08 -3.79 -22.02
C PHE A 106 32.82 -5.09 -22.76
N HIS A 107 32.94 -6.22 -22.09
CA HIS A 107 32.54 -7.52 -22.63
C HIS A 107 32.30 -8.53 -21.50
N SER A 108 31.61 -9.67 -21.82
CA SER A 108 31.55 -10.78 -20.87
C SER A 108 32.96 -11.29 -20.51
N VAL A 109 33.11 -12.07 -19.46
CA VAL A 109 34.28 -12.90 -19.34
C VAL A 109 34.46 -13.70 -20.66
N TRP A 110 35.68 -13.94 -21.07
CA TRP A 110 35.96 -14.49 -22.37
C TRP A 110 35.68 -16.01 -22.47
N TYR A 111 35.53 -16.46 -23.73
CA TYR A 111 35.18 -17.81 -24.15
C TYR A 111 36.29 -18.38 -25.07
N TYR A 112 36.49 -19.68 -25.02
CA TYR A 112 37.42 -20.37 -25.89
C TYR A 112 36.92 -20.44 -27.35
N ARG A 113 35.62 -20.36 -27.58
CA ARG A 113 34.97 -20.37 -28.89
C ARG A 113 33.81 -19.35 -28.88
N ARG A 114 33.26 -19.01 -30.05
CA ARG A 114 32.07 -18.16 -30.19
C ARG A 114 30.80 -18.92 -29.78
N THR A 115 30.83 -19.65 -28.67
CA THR A 115 29.68 -20.41 -28.17
C THR A 115 29.54 -20.20 -26.65
N PRO A 116 28.30 -20.02 -26.13
CA PRO A 116 28.05 -19.75 -24.73
C PRO A 116 28.50 -20.88 -23.77
N SER A 117 28.74 -22.09 -24.28
CA SER A 117 29.16 -23.25 -23.49
C SER A 117 30.67 -23.36 -23.29
N SER A 118 31.47 -22.44 -23.82
CA SER A 118 32.93 -22.50 -23.78
C SER A 118 33.55 -21.40 -22.89
N LEU A 119 32.87 -20.99 -21.83
CA LEU A 119 33.33 -19.97 -20.86
C LEU A 119 34.65 -20.39 -20.22
N ALA A 120 35.62 -19.48 -20.15
CA ALA A 120 36.83 -19.63 -19.34
C ALA A 120 36.54 -19.51 -17.84
N VAL A 121 36.11 -20.60 -17.22
CA VAL A 121 35.62 -20.63 -15.81
C VAL A 121 36.68 -20.10 -14.83
N LYS A 122 37.96 -20.41 -15.01
CA LYS A 122 39.03 -19.87 -14.16
C LYS A 122 39.06 -18.35 -14.20
N GLU A 123 38.86 -17.74 -15.37
CA GLU A 123 38.85 -16.30 -15.57
C GLU A 123 37.53 -15.67 -15.06
N TYR A 124 36.39 -16.37 -15.21
CA TYR A 124 35.15 -15.97 -14.61
C TYR A 124 35.25 -15.83 -13.11
N ASN A 125 35.96 -16.77 -12.47
CA ASN A 125 36.18 -16.76 -11.03
C ASN A 125 37.14 -15.66 -10.56
N LYS A 126 37.78 -14.92 -11.46
CA LYS A 126 38.59 -13.72 -11.15
C LYS A 126 37.74 -12.43 -11.15
N LEU A 127 36.46 -12.49 -11.51
CA LEU A 127 35.59 -11.30 -11.44
C LEU A 127 35.66 -10.65 -10.05
N GLY A 128 35.76 -9.32 -10.06
CA GLY A 128 35.94 -8.51 -8.86
C GLY A 128 37.39 -8.24 -8.47
N THR A 129 38.35 -8.76 -9.24
CA THR A 129 39.77 -8.47 -9.11
C THR A 129 40.36 -7.88 -10.39
N THR A 130 41.49 -7.21 -10.31
CA THR A 130 42.24 -6.72 -11.48
C THR A 130 42.85 -7.92 -12.21
N ALA A 131 42.26 -8.30 -13.34
CA ALA A 131 42.58 -9.55 -14.03
C ALA A 131 42.51 -9.46 -15.57
N SER A 132 42.28 -8.28 -16.14
CA SER A 132 42.33 -8.08 -17.59
C SER A 132 43.62 -7.37 -18.03
N HIS A 133 43.90 -7.40 -19.33
CA HIS A 133 44.97 -6.56 -19.88
C HIS A 133 44.54 -5.08 -20.02
N GLY A 134 43.25 -4.80 -20.01
CA GLY A 134 42.77 -3.42 -20.11
C GLY A 134 41.26 -3.32 -20.36
N CYS A 135 40.62 -4.30 -21.00
CA CYS A 135 39.19 -4.36 -21.13
C CYS A 135 38.48 -4.51 -19.76
N VAL A 136 37.20 -4.19 -19.73
CA VAL A 136 36.35 -4.32 -18.53
C VAL A 136 35.47 -5.55 -18.68
N ARG A 137 35.87 -6.63 -18.02
CA ARG A 137 35.20 -7.93 -18.04
C ARG A 137 34.01 -7.91 -17.08
N LEU A 138 32.87 -8.43 -17.50
CA LEU A 138 31.60 -8.46 -16.77
C LEU A 138 30.99 -9.87 -16.81
N MET A 139 29.97 -10.14 -15.99
CA MET A 139 29.05 -11.25 -16.24
C MET A 139 28.27 -10.97 -17.53
N VAL A 140 27.77 -12.03 -18.19
CA VAL A 140 26.98 -11.89 -19.41
C VAL A 140 25.78 -10.96 -19.21
N ALA A 141 25.04 -11.13 -18.13
CA ALA A 141 23.88 -10.28 -17.86
C ALA A 141 24.21 -8.79 -17.75
N ASP A 142 25.37 -8.45 -17.17
CA ASP A 142 25.78 -7.06 -17.02
C ASP A 142 26.34 -6.49 -18.33
N ALA A 143 27.13 -7.28 -19.07
CA ALA A 143 27.60 -6.89 -20.40
C ALA A 143 26.43 -6.68 -21.37
N LYS A 144 25.46 -7.62 -21.38
CA LYS A 144 24.24 -7.51 -22.17
C LYS A 144 23.39 -6.31 -21.75
N TRP A 145 23.29 -6.03 -20.46
CA TRP A 145 22.53 -4.87 -19.99
C TRP A 145 23.10 -3.56 -20.55
N ILE A 146 24.44 -3.38 -20.53
CA ILE A 146 25.10 -2.20 -21.15
C ILE A 146 24.82 -2.19 -22.64
N TYR A 147 25.02 -3.33 -23.30
CA TYR A 147 24.82 -3.50 -24.73
C TYR A 147 23.41 -3.10 -25.17
N ASP A 148 22.38 -3.54 -24.44
CA ASP A 148 20.97 -3.29 -24.83
C ASP A 148 20.48 -1.90 -24.43
N ASN A 149 20.91 -1.36 -23.28
CA ASN A 149 20.25 -0.20 -22.65
C ASN A 149 21.06 1.10 -22.74
N VAL A 150 22.37 1.04 -22.96
CA VAL A 150 23.17 2.26 -23.00
C VAL A 150 23.51 2.60 -24.46
N PRO A 151 22.99 3.71 -24.99
CA PRO A 151 23.27 4.12 -26.38
C PRO A 151 24.76 4.47 -26.61
N SER A 152 25.23 4.30 -27.82
CA SER A 152 26.53 4.85 -28.26
C SER A 152 26.56 6.38 -28.06
N GLY A 153 27.74 6.92 -27.76
CA GLY A 153 27.91 8.34 -27.39
C GLY A 153 27.66 8.63 -25.90
N SER A 154 27.12 7.68 -25.12
CA SER A 154 26.94 7.85 -23.67
C SER A 154 28.30 7.98 -22.96
N SER A 155 28.36 8.81 -21.92
CA SER A 155 29.62 9.08 -21.20
C SER A 155 30.06 7.90 -20.34
N VAL A 156 31.31 7.46 -20.51
CA VAL A 156 31.98 6.47 -19.67
C VAL A 156 33.14 7.15 -18.94
N ILE A 157 33.07 7.21 -17.61
CA ILE A 157 34.05 7.85 -16.74
C ILE A 157 34.83 6.76 -16.01
N ILE A 158 36.14 6.69 -16.21
CA ILE A 158 37.04 5.70 -15.57
C ILE A 158 37.91 6.43 -14.57
N TYR A 159 37.93 5.95 -13.33
CA TYR A 159 38.66 6.58 -12.22
C TYR A 159 39.12 5.56 -11.19
N ASN A 160 40.01 6.02 -10.26
CA ASN A 160 40.41 5.26 -9.08
C ASN A 160 39.79 5.86 -7.82
N SER A 161 39.31 5.01 -6.94
CA SER A 161 38.84 5.41 -5.60
C SER A 161 38.79 4.17 -4.70
N SER A 162 39.06 4.33 -3.42
CA SER A 162 38.82 3.29 -2.40
C SER A 162 37.31 3.14 -2.06
N ASN A 163 36.48 4.13 -2.41
CA ASN A 163 35.05 4.08 -2.24
C ASN A 163 34.40 3.44 -3.48
N PRO A 164 33.72 2.30 -3.37
CA PRO A 164 33.08 1.61 -4.51
C PRO A 164 31.95 2.37 -5.17
N GLY A 165 31.44 3.42 -4.54
CA GLY A 165 30.31 4.20 -5.02
C GLY A 165 29.04 3.99 -4.22
N PRO A 166 27.95 4.74 -4.52
CA PRO A 166 26.75 4.86 -3.67
C PRO A 166 25.93 3.56 -3.55
N LEU A 167 26.08 2.61 -4.47
CA LEU A 167 25.39 1.32 -4.42
C LEU A 167 26.28 0.20 -3.87
N GLY A 168 27.52 0.50 -3.53
CA GLY A 168 28.52 -0.48 -3.11
C GLY A 168 29.01 -1.35 -4.26
N LYS A 169 29.99 -2.23 -3.97
CA LYS A 169 30.49 -3.24 -4.91
C LYS A 169 29.70 -4.54 -4.74
N PRO A 170 29.00 -5.03 -5.80
CA PRO A 170 28.37 -6.35 -5.75
C PRO A 170 29.39 -7.46 -5.55
N LYS A 171 28.98 -8.54 -4.90
CA LYS A 171 29.82 -9.73 -4.77
C LYS A 171 29.89 -10.47 -6.10
N ALA A 172 31.09 -10.88 -6.48
CA ALA A 172 31.26 -11.72 -7.65
C ALA A 172 30.70 -13.13 -7.41
N VAL A 173 29.97 -13.65 -8.38
CA VAL A 173 29.53 -15.06 -8.38
C VAL A 173 30.74 -15.93 -8.68
N LYS A 174 31.01 -16.90 -7.82
CA LYS A 174 32.03 -17.91 -8.06
C LYS A 174 31.36 -19.23 -8.40
N ILE A 175 31.77 -19.86 -9.48
CA ILE A 175 31.24 -21.16 -9.91
C ILE A 175 32.28 -22.25 -9.71
N SER A 176 31.80 -23.43 -9.32
CA SER A 176 32.63 -24.64 -9.21
C SER A 176 32.32 -25.55 -10.40
N GLY A 177 33.33 -26.28 -10.84
CA GLY A 177 33.19 -27.27 -11.89
C GLY A 177 33.36 -26.70 -13.30
N SER A 178 33.31 -27.59 -14.28
CA SER A 178 33.62 -27.36 -15.68
C SER A 178 32.38 -27.19 -16.55
N THR A 179 31.34 -26.48 -16.07
CA THR A 179 30.12 -26.33 -16.89
C THR A 179 30.35 -25.52 -18.16
N GLY A 180 31.37 -24.66 -18.17
CA GLY A 180 31.70 -23.83 -19.32
C GLY A 180 30.61 -22.76 -19.62
N TRP A 181 29.75 -22.46 -18.66
CA TRP A 181 28.63 -21.55 -18.84
C TRP A 181 28.64 -20.43 -17.79
N ASP A 182 28.28 -19.21 -18.24
CA ASP A 182 28.02 -18.10 -17.33
C ASP A 182 26.63 -18.28 -16.70
N PRO A 183 26.51 -18.33 -15.35
CA PRO A 183 25.20 -18.49 -14.70
C PRO A 183 24.20 -17.38 -14.99
N SER A 184 24.68 -16.22 -15.40
CA SER A 184 23.84 -15.05 -15.72
C SER A 184 23.36 -15.04 -17.17
N ASP A 185 23.85 -15.93 -18.03
CA ASP A 185 23.41 -16.05 -19.42
C ASP A 185 22.10 -16.86 -19.52
N VAL A 186 21.02 -16.23 -19.12
CA VAL A 186 19.69 -16.85 -19.13
C VAL A 186 19.07 -16.94 -20.52
N TRP A 187 19.68 -16.28 -21.51
CA TRP A 187 19.19 -16.22 -22.90
C TRP A 187 19.68 -17.40 -23.76
N SER A 188 20.71 -18.09 -23.32
CA SER A 188 21.24 -19.26 -24.01
C SER A 188 20.50 -20.53 -23.57
N SER A 189 19.71 -21.14 -24.47
CA SER A 189 18.79 -22.25 -24.18
C SER A 189 19.46 -23.48 -23.56
N GLY A 190 20.68 -23.82 -23.97
CA GLY A 190 21.46 -24.95 -23.45
C GLY A 190 22.13 -24.68 -22.07
N ASN A 191 21.96 -23.53 -21.48
CA ASN A 191 22.65 -23.19 -20.23
C ASN A 191 22.07 -24.01 -19.04
N PRO A 192 22.86 -24.90 -18.41
CA PRO A 192 22.37 -25.76 -17.31
C PRO A 192 21.97 -24.97 -16.07
N TRP A 193 22.43 -23.75 -15.93
CA TRP A 193 22.01 -22.86 -14.85
C TRP A 193 20.56 -22.35 -15.02
N ASN A 194 19.96 -22.45 -16.22
CA ASN A 194 18.61 -21.96 -16.46
C ASN A 194 17.55 -22.72 -15.65
N SER A 195 17.76 -24.01 -15.39
CA SER A 195 16.89 -24.82 -14.52
C SER A 195 17.09 -24.54 -13.01
N LYS A 196 18.21 -23.93 -12.61
CA LYS A 196 18.51 -23.61 -11.21
C LYS A 196 17.85 -22.28 -10.82
N LYS A 197 17.35 -22.22 -9.61
CA LYS A 197 16.71 -21.02 -9.02
C LYS A 197 17.34 -20.71 -7.66
N PRO A 198 17.44 -19.42 -7.29
CA PRO A 198 17.81 -19.08 -5.91
C PRO A 198 16.76 -19.62 -4.93
N SER A 199 17.11 -19.71 -3.67
CA SER A 199 16.21 -20.20 -2.63
C SER A 199 16.27 -19.34 -1.37
N ILE A 200 15.14 -19.30 -0.62
CA ILE A 200 15.02 -18.61 0.66
C ILE A 200 14.78 -19.65 1.75
N LYS A 201 15.75 -19.79 2.66
CA LYS A 201 15.73 -20.74 3.77
C LYS A 201 15.33 -20.03 5.08
N GLY A 202 14.74 -20.78 6.02
CA GLY A 202 14.38 -20.27 7.34
C GLY A 202 13.06 -19.45 7.39
N ALA A 203 12.48 -19.09 6.26
CA ALA A 203 11.23 -18.36 6.19
C ALA A 203 10.05 -19.31 6.51
N LYS A 204 9.51 -19.21 7.73
CA LYS A 204 8.36 -20.00 8.23
C LYS A 204 7.33 -19.08 8.89
N SER A 205 6.06 -19.42 8.74
CA SER A 205 5.00 -18.75 9.50
C SER A 205 5.14 -19.03 10.98
N LYS A 206 4.90 -18.03 11.82
CA LYS A 206 5.00 -18.17 13.27
C LYS A 206 4.11 -17.19 14.02
N THR A 207 3.87 -17.53 15.28
CA THR A 207 3.16 -16.65 16.22
C THR A 207 4.16 -16.00 17.16
N VAL A 208 4.04 -14.69 17.37
CA VAL A 208 4.87 -13.89 18.27
C VAL A 208 4.01 -13.25 19.36
N ALA A 209 4.55 -13.13 20.57
CA ALA A 209 3.84 -12.52 21.68
C ALA A 209 3.73 -11.00 21.48
N TYR A 210 2.68 -10.40 22.07
CA TYR A 210 2.52 -8.95 22.14
C TYR A 210 3.74 -8.29 22.81
N GLY A 211 4.25 -7.22 22.23
CA GLY A 211 5.37 -6.45 22.78
C GLY A 211 6.74 -7.12 22.72
N SER A 212 6.84 -8.36 22.19
CA SER A 212 8.12 -9.07 22.12
C SER A 212 9.05 -8.45 21.08
N LYS A 213 10.36 -8.56 21.31
CA LYS A 213 11.36 -8.18 20.29
C LYS A 213 11.30 -9.15 19.11
N TYR A 214 11.03 -8.63 17.92
CA TYR A 214 10.97 -9.42 16.69
C TYR A 214 11.76 -8.78 15.57
N LYS A 215 12.75 -9.51 15.03
CA LYS A 215 13.57 -9.09 13.89
C LYS A 215 13.19 -9.96 12.69
N VAL A 216 12.57 -9.35 11.66
CA VAL A 216 11.99 -10.04 10.51
C VAL A 216 13.02 -10.88 9.73
N LYS A 217 14.24 -10.41 9.59
CA LYS A 217 15.33 -11.11 8.86
C LYS A 217 16.14 -12.11 9.71
N LYS A 218 15.91 -12.20 11.04
CA LYS A 218 16.70 -13.11 11.90
C LYS A 218 16.48 -14.58 11.51
N GLY A 219 17.57 -15.29 11.18
CA GLY A 219 17.55 -16.69 10.78
C GLY A 219 17.05 -16.96 9.36
N ILE A 220 16.86 -15.91 8.55
CA ILE A 220 16.53 -16.06 7.13
C ILE A 220 17.82 -16.00 6.33
N LYS A 221 18.02 -16.97 5.45
CA LYS A 221 19.14 -17.03 4.52
C LYS A 221 18.64 -17.11 3.09
N ALA A 222 19.36 -16.49 2.19
CA ALA A 222 19.15 -16.63 0.76
C ALA A 222 20.37 -17.27 0.11
N VAL A 223 20.12 -18.20 -0.80
CA VAL A 223 21.15 -18.91 -1.57
C VAL A 223 20.89 -18.62 -3.03
N ASN A 224 21.95 -18.22 -3.75
CA ASN A 224 21.85 -17.90 -5.17
C ASN A 224 21.75 -19.16 -6.07
N THR A 225 21.59 -18.93 -7.36
CA THR A 225 21.50 -19.96 -8.40
C THR A 225 22.66 -20.95 -8.37
N VAL A 226 23.87 -20.52 -8.00
CA VAL A 226 25.07 -21.37 -7.93
C VAL A 226 25.31 -21.98 -6.54
N GLY A 227 24.34 -21.90 -5.64
CA GLY A 227 24.41 -22.53 -4.30
C GLY A 227 25.21 -21.75 -3.25
N LYS A 228 25.57 -20.48 -3.50
CA LYS A 228 26.33 -19.64 -2.57
C LYS A 228 25.43 -18.69 -1.78
N ASP A 229 25.87 -18.29 -0.60
CA ASP A 229 25.15 -17.34 0.26
C ASP A 229 25.04 -15.96 -0.41
N SER A 230 23.82 -15.52 -0.63
CA SER A 230 23.44 -14.22 -1.16
C SER A 230 22.41 -13.52 -0.27
N THR A 231 22.45 -13.80 1.04
CA THR A 231 21.54 -13.22 2.03
C THR A 231 21.59 -11.68 2.07
N TYR A 232 22.69 -11.09 1.66
CA TYR A 232 22.85 -9.64 1.56
C TYR A 232 21.91 -8.98 0.54
N LEU A 233 21.44 -9.73 -0.47
CA LEU A 233 20.47 -9.28 -1.47
C LEU A 233 19.01 -9.45 -1.01
N LEU A 234 18.79 -10.07 0.17
CA LEU A 234 17.45 -10.35 0.66
C LEU A 234 16.69 -9.07 0.98
N SER A 235 15.61 -8.85 0.28
CA SER A 235 14.63 -7.79 0.54
C SER A 235 13.40 -8.32 1.29
N THR A 236 12.63 -7.42 1.89
CA THR A 236 11.41 -7.78 2.59
C THR A 236 10.32 -6.74 2.35
N SER A 237 9.10 -7.21 2.08
CA SER A 237 7.87 -6.40 2.08
C SER A 237 6.92 -6.94 3.14
N ILE A 238 6.30 -6.05 3.91
CA ILE A 238 5.43 -6.42 5.03
C ILE A 238 4.07 -5.78 4.82
N LYS A 239 3.00 -6.57 4.88
CA LYS A 239 1.62 -6.08 4.78
C LYS A 239 0.82 -6.47 6.02
N LEU A 240 0.03 -5.52 6.53
CA LEU A 240 -1.00 -5.73 7.55
C LEU A 240 -2.34 -5.26 6.98
N ASN A 241 -3.34 -6.14 6.95
CA ASN A 241 -4.67 -5.85 6.38
C ASN A 241 -4.60 -5.26 4.96
N GLY A 242 -3.72 -5.80 4.10
CA GLY A 242 -3.50 -5.35 2.72
C GLY A 242 -2.58 -4.14 2.57
N LYS A 243 -2.37 -3.32 3.61
CA LYS A 243 -1.54 -2.11 3.56
C LYS A 243 -0.07 -2.42 3.85
N ILE A 244 0.85 -1.78 3.13
CA ILE A 244 2.29 -1.91 3.37
C ILE A 244 2.66 -1.19 4.68
N VAL A 245 3.46 -1.86 5.50
CA VAL A 245 3.98 -1.32 6.76
C VAL A 245 5.50 -1.51 6.84
N ARG A 246 6.19 -0.62 7.56
CA ARG A 246 7.66 -0.63 7.63
C ARG A 246 8.24 -1.80 8.44
N LYS A 247 7.50 -2.31 9.43
CA LYS A 247 7.94 -3.37 10.34
C LYS A 247 6.78 -4.20 10.85
N VAL A 248 7.03 -5.41 11.34
CA VAL A 248 6.09 -6.14 12.20
C VAL A 248 6.09 -5.45 13.56
N ASN A 249 5.03 -4.71 13.85
CA ASN A 249 4.85 -4.05 15.13
C ASN A 249 4.19 -5.03 16.11
N THR A 250 4.95 -5.56 17.05
CA THR A 250 4.45 -6.53 18.01
C THR A 250 3.51 -5.94 19.07
N SER A 251 3.43 -4.61 19.16
CA SER A 251 2.41 -3.91 19.95
C SER A 251 1.09 -3.70 19.19
N ASN A 252 1.05 -4.06 17.91
CA ASN A 252 -0.16 -4.01 17.10
C ASN A 252 -0.56 -5.45 16.69
N PRO A 253 -1.53 -6.07 17.37
CA PRO A 253 -1.97 -7.44 17.08
C PRO A 253 -2.55 -7.57 15.68
N GLY A 254 -2.31 -8.72 15.05
CA GLY A 254 -2.81 -9.01 13.72
C GLY A 254 -1.98 -10.06 13.00
N VAL A 255 -2.34 -10.32 11.75
CA VAL A 255 -1.61 -11.23 10.87
C VAL A 255 -0.87 -10.42 9.82
N TYR A 256 0.44 -10.33 9.99
CA TYR A 256 1.34 -9.70 9.04
C TYR A 256 1.72 -10.71 7.95
N LYS A 257 1.53 -10.36 6.70
CA LYS A 257 2.09 -11.09 5.55
C LYS A 257 3.48 -10.53 5.28
N VAL A 258 4.51 -11.35 5.46
CA VAL A 258 5.90 -10.97 5.20
C VAL A 258 6.36 -11.71 3.96
N THR A 259 6.68 -10.97 2.91
CA THR A 259 7.27 -11.50 1.67
C THR A 259 8.76 -11.22 1.68
N TYR A 260 9.55 -12.27 1.64
CA TYR A 260 10.98 -12.24 1.41
C TYR A 260 11.21 -12.40 -0.09
N SER A 261 12.08 -11.61 -0.66
CA SER A 261 12.42 -11.67 -2.09
C SER A 261 13.90 -11.51 -2.30
N ILE A 262 14.44 -12.22 -3.26
CA ILE A 262 15.81 -12.07 -3.74
C ILE A 262 15.77 -12.07 -5.27
N THR A 263 16.54 -11.16 -5.86
CA THR A 263 17.08 -11.30 -7.22
C THR A 263 18.57 -11.51 -7.03
N ASP A 264 19.07 -12.67 -7.43
CA ASP A 264 20.48 -13.02 -7.21
C ASP A 264 21.39 -12.32 -8.23
N GLU A 265 22.70 -12.55 -8.09
CA GLU A 265 23.72 -11.92 -8.93
C GLU A 265 23.62 -12.35 -10.40
N ALA A 266 22.98 -13.49 -10.68
CA ALA A 266 22.66 -13.96 -12.03
C ALA A 266 21.34 -13.41 -12.59
N GLY A 267 20.67 -12.51 -11.86
CA GLY A 267 19.41 -11.89 -12.26
C GLY A 267 18.18 -12.76 -12.04
N LYS A 268 18.30 -13.92 -11.40
CA LYS A 268 17.19 -14.83 -11.13
C LYS A 268 16.49 -14.47 -9.81
N ALA A 269 15.17 -14.48 -9.85
CA ALA A 269 14.34 -14.05 -8.72
C ALA A 269 13.54 -15.20 -8.10
N VAL A 270 13.36 -15.12 -6.77
CA VAL A 270 12.45 -15.95 -6.01
C VAL A 270 11.83 -15.14 -4.88
N SER A 271 10.59 -15.44 -4.53
CA SER A 271 9.95 -14.87 -3.36
C SER A 271 9.24 -15.93 -2.52
N LYS A 272 9.16 -15.68 -1.21
CA LYS A 272 8.46 -16.54 -0.25
C LYS A 272 7.69 -15.70 0.74
N THR A 273 6.38 -15.90 0.80
CA THR A 273 5.48 -15.19 1.73
C THR A 273 5.14 -16.06 2.93
N VAL A 274 5.25 -15.52 4.11
CA VAL A 274 4.89 -16.18 5.37
C VAL A 274 3.95 -15.29 6.19
N LYS A 275 3.21 -15.90 7.13
CA LYS A 275 2.30 -15.20 8.05
C LYS A 275 2.95 -15.09 9.43
N ILE A 276 3.09 -13.88 9.95
CA ILE A 276 3.53 -13.61 11.31
C ILE A 276 2.32 -13.12 12.11
N LYS A 277 1.80 -13.99 12.98
CA LYS A 277 0.64 -13.67 13.83
C LYS A 277 1.11 -13.05 15.12
N VAL A 278 0.89 -11.75 15.28
CA VAL A 278 1.12 -11.06 16.56
C VAL A 278 -0.08 -11.30 17.47
N LYS A 279 0.15 -11.94 18.61
CA LYS A 279 -0.89 -12.15 19.62
C LYS A 279 -1.36 -10.83 20.21
N ALA A 280 -2.61 -10.77 20.67
CA ALA A 280 -3.06 -9.66 21.49
C ALA A 280 -2.30 -9.62 22.82
N LYS A 281 -2.17 -8.43 23.37
CA LYS A 281 -1.67 -8.29 24.75
C LYS A 281 -2.65 -9.01 25.70
N ARG A 282 -2.11 -9.85 26.59
CA ARG A 282 -2.92 -10.51 27.62
C ARG A 282 -3.55 -9.44 28.53
N ALA A 283 -4.84 -9.22 28.40
CA ALA A 283 -5.65 -8.34 29.22
C ALA A 283 -7.11 -8.64 28.98
N THR A 284 -7.93 -8.49 30.00
CA THR A 284 -9.38 -8.57 29.89
C THR A 284 -9.87 -7.49 28.92
N PRO A 285 -10.72 -7.82 27.94
CA PRO A 285 -11.38 -6.83 27.12
C PRO A 285 -12.15 -5.82 27.98
N LYS A 286 -12.25 -4.57 27.54
CA LYS A 286 -13.07 -3.54 28.17
C LYS A 286 -14.20 -3.18 27.20
N ILE A 287 -15.44 -3.26 27.66
CA ILE A 287 -16.63 -2.84 26.92
C ILE A 287 -17.09 -1.53 27.53
N SER A 288 -17.13 -0.46 26.75
CA SER A 288 -17.49 0.89 27.17
C SER A 288 -18.51 1.53 26.23
N LYS A 289 -19.09 2.68 26.62
CA LYS A 289 -20.09 3.44 25.87
C LYS A 289 -21.33 2.61 25.52
N VAL A 290 -21.71 1.67 26.41
CA VAL A 290 -22.89 0.83 26.21
C VAL A 290 -24.13 1.66 26.51
N LYS A 291 -24.96 1.94 25.48
CA LYS A 291 -26.23 2.63 25.58
C LYS A 291 -27.39 1.69 25.21
N ASN A 292 -28.59 2.03 25.61
CA ASN A 292 -29.78 1.38 25.10
C ASN A 292 -29.93 1.65 23.60
N ILE A 293 -30.63 0.81 22.90
CA ILE A 293 -30.74 0.81 21.44
C ILE A 293 -32.23 0.83 21.10
N TYR A 294 -32.60 1.72 20.22
CA TYR A 294 -33.95 1.88 19.73
C TYR A 294 -34.00 1.56 18.25
N ILE A 295 -34.93 0.71 17.82
CA ILE A 295 -35.06 0.21 16.45
C ILE A 295 -36.53 0.09 16.07
N LYS A 296 -36.89 0.24 14.80
CA LYS A 296 -38.26 0.17 14.31
C LYS A 296 -38.81 -1.25 14.16
N SER A 297 -37.90 -2.23 13.93
CA SER A 297 -38.34 -3.60 13.66
C SER A 297 -37.36 -4.64 14.24
N LYS A 298 -37.87 -5.85 14.44
CA LYS A 298 -37.07 -6.99 14.91
C LYS A 298 -35.97 -7.39 13.90
N SER A 299 -36.17 -7.16 12.61
CA SER A 299 -35.18 -7.42 11.57
C SER A 299 -33.92 -6.57 11.73
N GLN A 300 -34.03 -5.39 12.32
CA GLN A 300 -32.88 -4.51 12.62
C GLN A 300 -32.08 -4.98 13.85
N MET A 301 -32.55 -5.95 14.61
CA MET A 301 -31.87 -6.48 15.80
C MET A 301 -30.74 -7.41 15.40
N THR A 302 -29.69 -6.87 14.80
CA THR A 302 -28.53 -7.60 14.29
C THR A 302 -27.27 -7.26 15.08
N LYS A 303 -26.26 -8.15 15.03
CA LYS A 303 -24.93 -7.88 15.60
C LYS A 303 -24.35 -6.58 15.05
N LYS A 304 -24.49 -6.31 13.74
CA LYS A 304 -23.99 -5.10 13.07
C LYS A 304 -24.60 -3.84 13.67
N THR A 305 -25.92 -3.85 13.89
CA THR A 305 -26.66 -2.71 14.44
C THR A 305 -26.22 -2.39 15.86
N VAL A 306 -26.19 -3.40 16.75
CA VAL A 306 -25.91 -3.16 18.16
C VAL A 306 -24.42 -2.85 18.44
N LEU A 307 -23.50 -3.25 17.56
CA LEU A 307 -22.08 -2.92 17.70
C LEU A 307 -21.73 -1.49 17.28
N LYS A 308 -22.61 -0.76 16.62
CA LYS A 308 -22.38 0.66 16.25
C LYS A 308 -22.17 1.55 17.49
N ASN A 309 -22.88 1.25 18.58
CA ASN A 309 -22.95 2.07 19.79
C ASN A 309 -22.08 1.56 20.95
N VAL A 310 -21.11 0.68 20.65
CA VAL A 310 -20.26 0.06 21.67
C VAL A 310 -18.81 0.19 21.30
N VAL A 311 -17.98 0.62 22.22
CA VAL A 311 -16.53 0.61 22.06
C VAL A 311 -15.95 -0.57 22.84
N ILE A 312 -15.28 -1.47 22.12
CA ILE A 312 -14.68 -2.66 22.73
C ILE A 312 -13.17 -2.60 22.47
N THR A 313 -12.41 -2.57 23.54
CA THR A 313 -10.95 -2.46 23.52
C THR A 313 -10.31 -3.54 24.37
N GLN A 314 -9.05 -3.86 24.06
CA GLN A 314 -8.20 -4.65 24.94
C GLN A 314 -6.86 -3.92 25.09
N LYS A 315 -6.61 -3.36 26.27
CA LYS A 315 -5.50 -2.45 26.58
C LYS A 315 -5.37 -1.29 25.58
N GLY A 316 -6.47 -0.60 25.34
CA GLY A 316 -6.53 0.57 24.44
C GLY A 316 -6.65 0.25 22.95
N ILE A 317 -6.51 -1.01 22.54
CA ILE A 317 -6.63 -1.41 21.12
C ILE A 317 -8.07 -1.84 20.85
N LYS A 318 -8.71 -1.25 19.82
CA LYS A 318 -10.05 -1.62 19.38
C LYS A 318 -10.07 -3.08 18.92
N LEU A 319 -10.99 -3.87 19.47
CA LEU A 319 -11.18 -5.26 19.07
C LEU A 319 -12.06 -5.34 17.81
N ASP A 320 -11.70 -6.27 16.94
CA ASP A 320 -12.49 -6.63 15.77
C ASP A 320 -13.80 -7.33 16.22
N ALA A 321 -14.89 -7.09 15.50
CA ALA A 321 -16.21 -7.66 15.75
C ALA A 321 -16.22 -9.20 15.83
N LYS A 322 -15.25 -9.88 15.19
CA LYS A 322 -15.12 -11.35 15.27
C LYS A 322 -14.83 -11.87 16.67
N TYR A 323 -14.24 -11.05 17.54
CA TYR A 323 -13.99 -11.39 18.94
C TYR A 323 -15.15 -11.06 19.88
N VAL A 324 -16.28 -10.60 19.31
CA VAL A 324 -17.47 -10.23 20.07
C VAL A 324 -18.62 -11.14 19.69
N LYS A 325 -19.13 -11.91 20.65
CA LYS A 325 -20.41 -12.62 20.55
C LYS A 325 -21.51 -11.70 21.04
N VAL A 326 -22.61 -11.66 20.34
CA VAL A 326 -23.82 -10.91 20.73
C VAL A 326 -24.97 -11.90 20.84
N THR A 327 -25.73 -11.80 21.93
CA THR A 327 -26.94 -12.60 22.14
C THR A 327 -28.08 -11.70 22.56
N PHE A 328 -29.31 -12.09 22.19
CA PHE A 328 -30.54 -11.37 22.54
C PHE A 328 -31.44 -12.27 23.37
N LYS A 329 -32.00 -11.72 24.46
CA LYS A 329 -33.01 -12.39 25.29
C LYS A 329 -34.23 -11.47 25.40
N LYS A 330 -35.42 -11.98 25.06
CA LYS A 330 -36.68 -11.25 25.23
C LYS A 330 -36.94 -11.02 26.73
N LEU A 331 -37.28 -9.82 27.12
CA LEU A 331 -37.63 -9.44 28.49
C LEU A 331 -39.15 -9.28 28.63
N LYS A 332 -39.75 -8.53 27.71
CA LYS A 332 -41.21 -8.33 27.58
C LYS A 332 -41.55 -7.97 26.12
N LYS A 333 -42.81 -7.67 25.84
CA LYS A 333 -43.22 -7.23 24.49
C LYS A 333 -42.36 -6.05 24.05
N ASN A 334 -41.76 -6.15 22.87
CA ASN A 334 -40.90 -5.14 22.23
C ASN A 334 -39.61 -4.74 23.00
N VAL A 335 -39.25 -5.44 24.08
CA VAL A 335 -38.04 -5.13 24.87
C VAL A 335 -37.17 -6.38 24.98
N TYR A 336 -35.93 -6.26 24.62
CA TYR A 336 -34.93 -7.33 24.66
C TYR A 336 -33.70 -6.87 25.45
N ARG A 337 -33.02 -7.84 26.06
CA ARG A 337 -31.66 -7.64 26.58
C ARG A 337 -30.68 -8.07 25.52
N VAL A 338 -29.78 -7.18 25.10
CA VAL A 338 -28.60 -7.53 24.33
C VAL A 338 -27.45 -7.79 25.30
N THR A 339 -26.72 -8.87 25.07
CA THR A 339 -25.50 -9.19 25.83
C THR A 339 -24.33 -9.20 24.86
N TYR A 340 -23.35 -8.38 25.15
CA TYR A 340 -22.05 -8.32 24.48
C TYR A 340 -21.07 -9.18 25.25
N ILE A 341 -20.44 -10.14 24.60
CA ILE A 341 -19.40 -10.99 25.16
C ILE A 341 -18.16 -10.81 24.30
N ALA A 342 -17.23 -10.02 24.81
CA ALA A 342 -15.93 -9.83 24.16
C ALA A 342 -14.97 -10.87 24.68
N LYS A 343 -14.57 -11.82 23.82
CA LYS A 343 -13.66 -12.90 24.21
C LYS A 343 -12.46 -12.96 23.29
N ARG A 344 -11.29 -12.91 23.87
CA ARG A 344 -10.05 -13.09 23.14
C ARG A 344 -9.07 -13.92 23.97
N GLU A 345 -8.59 -15.02 23.42
CA GLU A 345 -7.83 -16.04 24.13
C GLU A 345 -8.67 -16.57 25.32
N SER A 346 -8.15 -16.56 26.54
CA SER A 346 -8.84 -16.97 27.76
C SER A 346 -9.52 -15.84 28.54
N TYR A 347 -9.49 -14.60 28.00
CA TYR A 347 -10.04 -13.44 28.70
C TYR A 347 -11.37 -13.01 28.12
N GLU A 348 -12.35 -12.77 29.01
CA GLU A 348 -13.71 -12.43 28.63
C GLU A 348 -14.19 -11.21 29.41
N ALA A 349 -14.94 -10.34 28.75
CA ALA A 349 -15.74 -9.29 29.36
C ALA A 349 -17.17 -9.38 28.87
N LYS A 350 -18.11 -9.06 29.76
CA LYS A 350 -19.53 -9.10 29.50
C LYS A 350 -20.19 -7.79 29.87
N LYS A 351 -21.07 -7.26 29.02
CA LYS A 351 -21.91 -6.10 29.28
C LYS A 351 -23.28 -6.31 28.65
N THR A 352 -24.28 -5.65 29.18
CA THR A 352 -25.65 -5.74 28.69
C THR A 352 -26.23 -4.34 28.47
N ALA A 353 -27.18 -4.25 27.52
CA ALA A 353 -28.04 -3.09 27.30
C ALA A 353 -29.46 -3.59 26.99
N LYS A 354 -30.40 -2.67 26.89
CA LYS A 354 -31.75 -2.97 26.40
C LYS A 354 -31.85 -2.57 24.92
N VAL A 355 -32.64 -3.33 24.18
CA VAL A 355 -33.06 -3.01 22.80
C VAL A 355 -34.57 -2.84 22.85
N TYR A 356 -35.05 -1.69 22.43
CA TYR A 356 -36.45 -1.35 22.33
C TYR A 356 -36.88 -1.40 20.85
N ILE A 357 -37.96 -2.14 20.55
CA ILE A 357 -38.56 -2.11 19.22
C ILE A 357 -39.67 -1.08 19.31
N ASP A 358 -39.42 0.07 18.76
CA ASP A 358 -40.32 1.22 18.79
C ASP A 358 -40.87 1.52 17.41
N LYS A 359 -42.20 1.47 17.31
CA LYS A 359 -42.94 1.77 16.08
C LYS A 359 -43.87 2.98 16.25
N LYS A 360 -43.96 3.50 17.47
CA LYS A 360 -44.81 4.63 17.76
C LYS A 360 -44.09 5.93 17.38
N VAL A 361 -44.84 6.84 16.79
CA VAL A 361 -44.36 8.20 16.56
C VAL A 361 -44.50 9.01 17.85
N PRO A 362 -43.64 9.97 18.11
CA PRO A 362 -43.77 10.90 19.22
C PRO A 362 -45.08 11.73 19.08
N VAL A 363 -45.54 12.29 20.21
CA VAL A 363 -46.70 13.17 20.24
C VAL A 363 -46.25 14.54 20.70
N ILE A 364 -46.61 15.57 19.94
CA ILE A 364 -46.44 16.98 20.34
C ILE A 364 -47.74 17.42 21.02
N LEU A 365 -47.65 17.89 22.27
CA LEU A 365 -48.77 18.32 23.06
C LEU A 365 -48.93 19.85 22.99
N GLY A 366 -50.17 20.34 23.12
CA GLY A 366 -50.50 21.75 23.06
C GLY A 366 -50.96 22.22 21.68
N ILE A 367 -50.69 21.46 20.62
CA ILE A 367 -51.10 21.78 19.25
C ILE A 367 -51.92 20.67 18.65
N LYS A 368 -52.89 21.04 17.80
CA LYS A 368 -53.67 20.10 17.00
C LYS A 368 -53.32 20.25 15.52
N ASN A 369 -52.97 19.14 14.89
CA ASN A 369 -52.59 19.15 13.48
C ASN A 369 -53.73 19.71 12.61
N GLY A 370 -53.43 20.64 11.72
CA GLY A 370 -54.38 21.36 10.88
C GLY A 370 -55.13 22.51 11.56
N ALA A 371 -54.85 22.78 12.86
CA ALA A 371 -55.52 23.87 13.56
C ALA A 371 -55.06 25.25 13.05
N GLN A 372 -55.98 26.21 13.14
CA GLN A 372 -55.68 27.61 12.89
C GLN A 372 -55.74 28.40 14.21
N TYR A 373 -54.82 29.27 14.41
CA TYR A 373 -54.72 30.17 15.57
C TYR A 373 -54.66 31.61 15.09
N GLU A 374 -55.28 32.50 15.85
CA GLU A 374 -55.20 33.93 15.61
C GLU A 374 -53.98 34.55 16.33
N ALA A 375 -53.33 35.50 15.71
CA ALA A 375 -52.31 36.32 16.29
C ALA A 375 -52.68 37.80 16.18
N GLU A 376 -52.20 38.62 17.10
CA GLU A 376 -52.41 40.08 16.99
C GLU A 376 -51.73 40.64 15.74
N ALA A 377 -52.20 41.78 15.24
CA ALA A 377 -51.71 42.35 13.99
C ALA A 377 -50.22 42.67 14.02
N ASP A 378 -49.67 43.05 15.16
CA ASP A 378 -48.26 43.40 15.41
C ASP A 378 -47.42 42.21 15.86
N ALA A 379 -48.01 41.02 16.10
CA ALA A 379 -47.26 39.87 16.58
C ALA A 379 -46.12 39.48 15.63
N VAL A 380 -44.94 39.27 16.18
CA VAL A 380 -43.78 38.72 15.41
C VAL A 380 -43.87 37.21 15.44
N ILE A 381 -44.16 36.62 14.27
CA ILE A 381 -44.26 35.14 14.13
C ILE A 381 -42.88 34.58 13.92
N ASN A 382 -42.26 34.13 15.00
CA ASN A 382 -40.93 33.54 15.06
C ASN A 382 -40.95 32.18 15.82
N ASP A 383 -39.79 31.53 15.97
CA ASP A 383 -39.66 30.24 16.64
C ASP A 383 -40.13 30.31 18.12
N ASP A 384 -39.86 31.39 18.83
CA ASP A 384 -40.26 31.56 20.24
C ASP A 384 -41.81 31.69 20.33
N TYR A 385 -42.41 32.51 19.48
CA TYR A 385 -43.86 32.64 19.41
C TYR A 385 -44.54 31.31 19.12
N CYS A 386 -44.04 30.62 18.08
CA CYS A 386 -44.58 29.31 17.66
C CYS A 386 -44.26 28.21 18.69
N GLY A 387 -43.13 28.30 19.39
CA GLY A 387 -42.73 27.42 20.48
C GLY A 387 -43.69 27.48 21.67
N GLY A 388 -44.29 28.66 21.93
CA GLY A 388 -45.28 28.86 22.98
C GLY A 388 -46.54 28.04 22.89
N PHE A 389 -46.88 27.52 21.69
CA PHE A 389 -48.02 26.61 21.50
C PHE A 389 -47.76 25.19 22.00
N ILE A 390 -46.47 24.82 22.21
CA ILE A 390 -46.09 23.46 22.61
C ILE A 390 -46.11 23.37 24.13
N SER A 391 -47.01 22.58 24.70
CA SER A 391 -47.08 22.32 26.13
C SER A 391 -46.19 21.15 26.58
N GLY A 392 -45.75 20.31 25.63
CA GLY A 392 -44.84 19.19 25.91
C GLY A 392 -44.63 18.28 24.71
N VAL A 393 -43.75 17.30 24.89
CA VAL A 393 -43.53 16.21 23.94
C VAL A 393 -43.47 14.90 24.67
N SER A 394 -44.12 13.87 24.17
CA SER A 394 -44.12 12.55 24.79
C SER A 394 -43.84 11.44 23.77
N ASP A 395 -43.22 10.39 24.27
CA ASP A 395 -42.95 9.14 23.55
C ASP A 395 -42.96 7.95 24.51
N ASN A 396 -43.12 6.73 23.96
CA ASN A 396 -43.23 5.53 24.81
C ASN A 396 -41.86 5.04 25.35
N TYR A 397 -40.76 5.32 24.66
CA TYR A 397 -39.40 4.87 25.05
C TYR A 397 -38.36 5.96 25.05
N THR A 398 -38.49 6.99 24.23
CA THR A 398 -37.53 8.10 24.15
C THR A 398 -37.94 9.22 25.09
N LYS A 399 -37.00 9.74 25.88
CA LYS A 399 -37.24 10.98 26.65
C LYS A 399 -37.01 12.17 25.75
N LEU A 400 -38.09 12.82 25.35
CA LEU A 400 -38.07 14.03 24.52
C LEU A 400 -38.32 15.27 25.38
N LYS A 401 -37.85 16.41 24.91
CA LYS A 401 -38.06 17.75 25.46
C LYS A 401 -38.66 18.64 24.38
N VAL A 402 -39.28 19.73 24.78
CA VAL A 402 -39.82 20.74 23.84
C VAL A 402 -38.72 21.26 22.91
N SER A 403 -37.48 21.41 23.42
CA SER A 403 -36.31 21.81 22.62
C SER A 403 -35.87 20.81 21.53
N ASP A 404 -36.43 19.58 21.51
CA ASP A 404 -36.15 18.59 20.46
C ASP A 404 -37.12 18.76 19.26
N VAL A 405 -38.09 19.66 19.36
CA VAL A 405 -39.03 20.00 18.27
C VAL A 405 -38.37 21.01 17.35
N ASN A 406 -38.25 20.66 16.08
CA ASN A 406 -37.84 21.60 15.05
C ASN A 406 -39.09 22.32 14.50
N ILE A 407 -39.05 23.63 14.47
CA ILE A 407 -40.10 24.50 13.98
C ILE A 407 -39.68 25.07 12.62
N LYS A 408 -40.57 25.06 11.66
CA LYS A 408 -40.38 25.74 10.37
C LYS A 408 -41.57 26.60 10.07
N ILE A 409 -41.34 27.88 9.85
CA ILE A 409 -42.33 28.87 9.56
C ILE A 409 -42.24 29.28 8.08
N LYS A 410 -43.35 29.33 7.40
CA LYS A 410 -43.44 29.75 6.00
C LYS A 410 -44.66 30.69 5.84
N SER A 411 -44.47 31.84 5.20
CA SER A 411 -45.60 32.66 4.73
C SER A 411 -46.37 31.94 3.63
N THR A 412 -47.66 32.06 3.63
CA THR A 412 -48.55 31.55 2.56
C THR A 412 -48.85 32.64 1.53
N ASP A 413 -49.53 32.29 0.46
CA ASP A 413 -49.99 33.26 -0.56
C ASP A 413 -51.13 34.18 -0.05
N ILE A 414 -51.64 33.93 1.16
CA ILE A 414 -52.62 34.75 1.85
C ILE A 414 -51.85 35.69 2.79
N GLU A 415 -52.01 36.98 2.62
CA GLU A 415 -51.37 37.99 3.47
C GLU A 415 -51.74 37.79 4.96
N GLY A 416 -50.72 37.91 5.83
CA GLY A 416 -50.89 37.71 7.27
C GLY A 416 -51.06 36.25 7.71
N ARG A 417 -51.07 35.27 6.79
CA ARG A 417 -51.20 33.86 7.11
C ARG A 417 -49.87 33.12 7.01
N TYR A 418 -49.52 32.36 8.05
CA TYR A 418 -48.30 31.56 8.15
C TYR A 418 -48.65 30.09 8.29
N GLU A 419 -47.90 29.23 7.58
CA GLU A 419 -47.84 27.79 7.79
C GLU A 419 -46.70 27.48 8.74
N VAL A 420 -46.98 26.81 9.84
CA VAL A 420 -45.96 26.43 10.83
C VAL A 420 -45.92 24.91 10.94
N VAL A 421 -44.76 24.35 10.63
CA VAL A 421 -44.51 22.89 10.63
C VAL A 421 -43.62 22.53 11.80
N TYR A 422 -44.15 21.73 12.70
CA TYR A 422 -43.41 21.15 13.85
C TYR A 422 -43.01 19.72 13.51
N THR A 423 -41.74 19.40 13.76
CA THR A 423 -41.24 18.02 13.57
C THR A 423 -40.43 17.59 14.77
N VAL A 424 -40.63 16.36 15.21
CA VAL A 424 -39.80 15.74 16.27
C VAL A 424 -39.53 14.29 15.93
N LYS A 425 -38.34 13.82 16.25
CA LYS A 425 -37.94 12.42 16.05
C LYS A 425 -37.58 11.75 17.36
N ASP A 426 -37.97 10.49 17.51
CA ASP A 426 -37.49 9.63 18.59
C ASP A 426 -36.12 9.01 18.27
N GLU A 427 -35.53 8.28 19.22
CA GLU A 427 -34.25 7.58 19.04
C GLU A 427 -34.34 6.38 18.06
N ALA A 428 -35.52 5.85 17.78
CA ALA A 428 -35.76 4.83 16.77
C ALA A 428 -35.85 5.43 15.35
N GLY A 429 -36.00 6.75 15.26
CA GLY A 429 -36.14 7.52 14.03
C GLY A 429 -37.61 7.60 13.55
N ASN A 430 -38.62 7.29 14.39
CA ASN A 430 -40.01 7.63 14.07
C ASN A 430 -40.19 9.14 14.22
N GLN A 431 -40.91 9.73 13.29
CA GLN A 431 -41.06 11.18 13.22
C GLN A 431 -42.54 11.57 13.27
N ALA A 432 -42.87 12.48 14.19
CA ALA A 432 -44.10 13.21 14.16
C ALA A 432 -43.94 14.50 13.34
N LYS A 433 -44.99 14.85 12.63
CA LYS A 433 -45.09 16.11 11.88
C LYS A 433 -46.51 16.67 12.13
N TYR A 434 -46.56 17.88 12.65
CA TYR A 434 -47.79 18.65 12.85
C TYR A 434 -47.69 19.94 12.05
N THR A 435 -48.76 20.34 11.43
CA THR A 435 -48.85 21.62 10.72
C THR A 435 -50.02 22.41 11.33
N ILE A 436 -49.75 23.66 11.67
CA ILE A 436 -50.79 24.62 12.08
C ILE A 436 -50.73 25.85 11.18
N TYR A 437 -51.76 26.62 11.22
CA TYR A 437 -51.83 27.92 10.55
C TYR A 437 -51.96 29.02 11.58
N ILE A 438 -51.23 30.12 11.41
CA ILE A 438 -51.35 31.31 12.21
C ILE A 438 -51.84 32.41 11.27
N VAL A 439 -52.94 33.11 11.68
CA VAL A 439 -53.51 34.20 10.92
C VAL A 439 -53.46 35.47 11.78
N LYS A 440 -52.80 36.47 11.29
CA LYS A 440 -52.82 37.78 11.97
C LYS A 440 -54.16 38.46 11.79
N LYS A 441 -54.68 39.05 12.85
CA LYS A 441 -55.88 39.90 12.79
C LYS A 441 -55.64 41.07 11.83
N ALA A 442 -56.67 41.50 11.12
CA ALA A 442 -56.56 42.73 10.33
C ALA A 442 -56.27 43.91 11.26
N GLY A 443 -55.20 44.64 10.94
CA GLY A 443 -54.90 45.85 11.72
C GLY A 443 -56.12 46.79 11.64
N THR A 444 -56.64 47.23 12.80
CA THR A 444 -57.59 48.36 12.83
C THR A 444 -56.81 49.58 12.31
N ALA A 445 -57.16 50.01 11.10
CA ALA A 445 -56.70 51.31 10.61
C ALA A 445 -57.19 52.33 11.62
N SER A 446 -56.24 52.91 12.39
CA SER A 446 -56.56 54.11 13.20
C SER A 446 -56.95 55.21 12.21
N GLY A 447 -58.23 55.45 12.06
CA GLY A 447 -58.69 56.58 11.29
C GLY A 447 -58.15 57.85 11.91
N GLY A 448 -57.09 58.40 11.30
CA GLY A 448 -56.70 59.75 11.58
C GLY A 448 -57.80 60.70 11.08
N ALA A 449 -58.61 61.20 11.99
CA ALA A 449 -59.48 62.32 11.70
C ALA A 449 -58.59 63.50 11.37
N ILE A 450 -58.62 63.92 10.11
CA ILE A 450 -58.09 65.22 9.71
C ILE A 450 -59.15 66.23 10.03
N SER A 451 -58.91 67.08 11.01
CA SER A 451 -59.64 68.32 11.23
C SER A 451 -58.82 69.48 10.78
#